data_a214ba4d96ce673ac2668caa5728a022
#
_entry.id   a214ba4d96ce673ac2668caa5728a022
#
_cell.length_a   1.000
_cell.length_b   1.000
_cell.length_c   1.000
_cell.angle_alpha   90.00
_cell.angle_beta   90.00
_cell.angle_gamma   90.00
#
_symmetry.space_group_name_H-M   'P 1'
#
loop_
_entity.id
_entity.type
_entity.pdbx_description
1 polymer ?
#
loop_
_entity_poly.entity_id
_entity_poly.type
_entity_poly.pdbx_seq_one_letter_code
_entity_poly.pdbx_strand_id
1 'polypeptide(L)' 'MINLRDFVVAIDKRAPVRINTNFDCTVYSGILGDVTLDVIGKYLDRDILYITSKDGVLIIEIN' A
#
# COMPACT_ATOMS: atom_id res chain seq x y z
N MET A 1 4.57 3.79 15.02
CA MET A 1 4.64 3.06 13.74
C MET A 1 3.93 3.87 12.66
N ILE A 2 4.36 3.68 11.42
CA ILE A 2 3.73 4.35 10.29
C ILE A 2 2.50 3.54 9.86
N ASN A 3 1.39 4.21 9.65
CA ASN A 3 0.22 3.55 9.10
C ASN A 3 0.15 3.78 7.58
N LEU A 4 -0.76 3.06 6.93
CA LEU A 4 -0.88 3.14 5.48
C LEU A 4 -1.24 4.55 5.01
N ARG A 5 -2.09 5.27 5.75
CA ARG A 5 -2.48 6.63 5.40
C ARG A 5 -1.26 7.54 5.26
N ASP A 6 -0.35 7.50 6.24
CA ASP A 6 0.83 8.35 6.22
C ASP A 6 1.73 8.02 5.04
N PHE A 7 1.84 6.74 4.72
CA PHE A 7 2.69 6.32 3.62
C PHE A 7 2.13 6.76 2.26
N VAL A 8 0.82 6.57 2.04
CA VAL A 8 0.25 6.89 0.73
C VAL A 8 0.25 8.38 0.42
N VAL A 9 0.26 9.24 1.44
CA VAL A 9 0.37 10.69 1.19
C VAL A 9 1.81 11.12 0.94
N ALA A 10 2.79 10.32 1.35
CA ALA A 10 4.20 10.66 1.24
C ALA A 10 4.85 10.16 -0.05
N ILE A 11 4.25 9.19 -0.72
CA ILE A 11 4.85 8.56 -1.89
C ILE A 11 4.31 9.15 -3.19
N ASP A 12 5.14 9.10 -4.24
CA ASP A 12 4.75 9.58 -5.56
C ASP A 12 3.54 8.79 -6.07
N LYS A 13 2.52 9.51 -6.50
CA LYS A 13 1.28 8.91 -7.00
C LYS A 13 1.47 8.11 -8.29
N ARG A 14 2.58 8.29 -8.96
CA ARG A 14 2.89 7.53 -10.19
C ARG A 14 3.55 6.20 -9.91
N ALA A 15 3.89 5.91 -8.66
CA ALA A 15 4.60 4.70 -8.30
C ALA A 15 3.72 3.47 -8.46
N PRO A 16 4.21 2.39 -9.09
CA PRO A 16 3.52 1.11 -9.06
C PRO A 16 3.69 0.48 -7.69
N VAL A 17 2.56 0.06 -7.11
CA VAL A 17 2.55 -0.50 -5.75
C VAL A 17 1.71 -1.76 -5.69
N ARG A 18 2.01 -2.59 -4.70
CA ARG A 18 1.15 -3.70 -4.30
C ARG A 18 0.99 -3.61 -2.79
N ILE A 19 -0.25 -3.56 -2.33
CA ILE A 19 -0.56 -3.49 -0.91
C ILE A 19 -1.16 -4.82 -0.49
N ASN A 20 -0.47 -5.50 0.42
CA ASN A 20 -0.88 -6.82 0.90
C ASN A 20 -1.20 -6.76 2.39
N THR A 21 -2.18 -7.56 2.80
CA THR A 21 -2.48 -7.77 4.21
C THR A 21 -2.54 -9.26 4.49
N ASN A 22 -2.21 -9.66 5.73
CA ASN A 22 -2.21 -11.06 6.16
C ASN A 22 -1.37 -11.94 5.24
N PHE A 23 -0.24 -11.42 4.80
CA PHE A 23 0.80 -12.09 4.02
C PHE A 23 0.42 -12.41 2.58
N ASP A 24 -0.80 -12.84 2.31
CA ASP A 24 -1.16 -13.32 0.98
C ASP A 24 -2.35 -12.61 0.34
N CYS A 25 -3.06 -11.78 1.10
CA CYS A 25 -4.21 -11.07 0.55
C CYS A 25 -3.78 -9.75 -0.08
N THR A 26 -3.92 -9.64 -1.40
CA THR A 26 -3.64 -8.38 -2.08
C THR A 26 -4.86 -7.48 -1.98
N VAL A 27 -4.68 -6.33 -1.35
CA VAL A 27 -5.70 -5.29 -1.23
C VAL A 27 -5.77 -4.47 -2.51
N TYR A 28 -4.62 -4.13 -3.06
CA TYR A 28 -4.53 -3.32 -4.26
C TYR A 28 -3.22 -3.61 -4.99
N SER A 29 -3.27 -3.59 -6.32
CA SER A 29 -2.08 -3.72 -7.16
C SER A 29 -2.26 -2.81 -8.37
N GLY A 30 -1.33 -1.90 -8.57
CA GLY A 30 -1.36 -0.96 -9.69
C GLY A 30 -0.66 0.34 -9.34
N ILE A 31 -0.98 1.39 -10.08
CA ILE A 31 -0.42 2.72 -9.84
C ILE A 31 -1.10 3.33 -8.62
N LEU A 32 -0.32 3.87 -7.70
CA LEU A 32 -0.87 4.40 -6.45
C LEU A 32 -1.95 5.46 -6.67
N GLY A 33 -1.76 6.35 -7.63
CA GLY A 33 -2.73 7.41 -7.90
C GLY A 33 -4.08 6.94 -8.39
N ASP A 34 -4.18 5.69 -8.84
CA ASP A 34 -5.43 5.12 -9.35
C ASP A 34 -6.23 4.39 -8.27
N VAL A 35 -5.68 4.27 -7.06
CA VAL A 35 -6.38 3.58 -5.99
C VAL A 35 -7.54 4.45 -5.48
N THR A 36 -8.65 3.82 -5.13
CA THR A 36 -9.83 4.52 -4.61
C THR A 36 -10.04 4.23 -3.14
N LEU A 37 -10.77 5.12 -2.47
CA LEU A 37 -11.11 4.91 -1.07
C LEU A 37 -12.02 3.69 -0.86
N ASP A 38 -12.80 3.32 -1.87
CA ASP A 38 -13.60 2.11 -1.81
C ASP A 38 -12.73 0.86 -1.62
N VAL A 39 -11.51 0.90 -2.18
CA VAL A 39 -10.58 -0.23 -2.11
C VAL A 39 -9.77 -0.19 -0.82
N ILE A 40 -9.16 0.96 -0.47
CA ILE A 40 -8.20 1.01 0.63
C ILE A 40 -8.69 1.74 1.88
N GLY A 41 -9.85 2.36 1.83
CA GLY A 41 -10.31 3.22 2.95
C GLY A 41 -10.28 2.52 4.30
N LYS A 42 -10.74 1.28 4.37
CA LYS A 42 -10.79 0.53 5.63
C LYS A 42 -9.41 0.07 6.13
N TYR A 43 -8.38 0.20 5.30
CA TYR A 43 -7.03 -0.23 5.66
C TYR A 43 -6.10 0.93 6.02
N LEU A 44 -6.56 2.17 5.86
CA LEU A 44 -5.69 3.35 6.01
C LEU A 44 -5.09 3.48 7.40
N ASP A 45 -5.78 3.00 8.42
CA ASP A 45 -5.30 3.08 9.80
C ASP A 45 -4.47 1.85 10.21
N ARG A 46 -4.28 0.88 9.30
CA ARG A 46 -3.48 -0.31 9.58
C ARG A 46 -2.00 0.04 9.56
N ASP A 47 -1.25 -0.55 10.46
CA ASP A 47 0.20 -0.33 10.53
C ASP A 47 0.91 -1.02 9.37
N ILE A 48 1.94 -0.37 8.85
CA ILE A 48 2.82 -0.97 7.87
C ILE A 48 3.83 -1.85 8.61
N LEU A 49 3.87 -3.11 8.25
CA LEU A 49 4.79 -4.07 8.84
C LEU A 49 6.18 -3.95 8.20
N TYR A 50 6.23 -3.90 6.89
CA TYR A 50 7.46 -3.67 6.15
C TYR A 50 7.15 -3.28 4.70
N ILE A 51 8.17 -2.77 4.03
CA ILE A 51 8.09 -2.36 2.64
C ILE A 51 9.28 -2.95 1.91
N THR A 52 9.04 -3.58 0.77
CA THR A 52 10.11 -4.09 -0.10
C THR A 52 9.89 -3.57 -1.51
N SER A 53 10.90 -3.78 -2.35
CA SER A 53 10.81 -3.43 -3.76
C SER A 53 11.18 -4.65 -4.58
N LYS A 54 10.39 -4.96 -5.61
CA LYS A 54 10.66 -6.07 -6.49
C LYS A 54 10.21 -5.71 -7.90
N ASP A 55 11.11 -5.82 -8.86
CA ASP A 55 10.82 -5.55 -10.27
C ASP A 55 10.21 -4.17 -10.51
N GLY A 56 10.68 -3.18 -9.74
CA GLY A 56 10.20 -1.81 -9.86
C GLY A 56 8.88 -1.53 -9.17
N VAL A 57 8.32 -2.51 -8.45
CA VAL A 57 7.06 -2.37 -7.73
C VAL A 57 7.35 -2.31 -6.23
N LEU A 58 6.77 -1.32 -5.54
CA LEU A 58 6.82 -1.25 -4.08
C LEU A 58 5.78 -2.20 -3.51
N ILE A 59 6.24 -3.12 -2.67
CA ILE A 59 5.36 -4.08 -2.01
C ILE A 59 5.23 -3.64 -0.56
N ILE A 60 3.99 -3.31 -0.16
CA ILE A 60 3.69 -2.76 1.16
C ILE A 60 2.87 -3.81 1.92
N GLU A 61 3.47 -4.33 2.96
CA GLU A 61 2.81 -5.32 3.80
C GLU A 61 2.20 -4.61 5.01
N ILE A 62 0.89 -4.71 5.17
CA ILE A 62 0.20 -4.10 6.30
C ILE A 62 -0.40 -5.15 7.22
N ASN A 63 -0.68 -4.71 8.42
CA ASN A 63 -1.29 -5.55 9.44
C ASN A 63 -2.70 -6.00 9.04
#